data_1d8649ea2fdd098afbbc12d408a271b5
#
_entry.id   1d8649ea2fdd098afbbc12d408a271b5
#
_cell.length_a   1.000
_cell.length_b   1.000
_cell.length_c   1.000
_cell.angle_alpha   90.00
_cell.angle_beta   90.00
_cell.angle_gamma   90.00
#
_symmetry.space_group_name_H-M   'P 1'
#
loop_
_entity.id
_entity.type
_entity.pdbx_description
1 polymer ?
#
loop_
_entity_poly.entity_id
_entity_poly.type
_entity_poly.pdbx_seq_one_letter_code
_entity_poly.pdbx_strand_id
1 'polypeptide(L)'
;AQESAAPTGELPIDRTVVTPARSEDAAVTVRVSIGDGEVLTLPLDKYLWRVVAAEMPASFEPEALKAQTVAARTYTLAKMGRTVQNHPDADVCTDINCCQAYIEPDQAAENWGENTQVYTAKISAAVADTDGVAALYDGAPIQAVFFSSAAGRTVDAVEVWGNAVPYLSGVDSPEGEEVPNYHSTASVPVEEFKRTLLAKVPQADLSGPPSGWFGETVRNSAGGVSSVTVGGAAVTGSALRELFSLRSANFTVTADESAVTFSVTGYGHGVGMSQYGANALARQGKT
;
A
#
# COMPACT_ATOMS: atom_id res chain seq x y z
N ALA A 1 3.72 59.97 51.46
CA ALA A 1 3.79 58.66 50.85
C ALA A 1 2.37 58.20 50.53
N GLN A 2 1.99 58.21 49.28
CA GLN A 2 0.72 57.64 48.77
C GLN A 2 1.02 56.36 48.13
N GLU A 3 0.48 55.32 48.69
CA GLU A 3 0.54 53.96 48.18
C GLU A 3 -0.54 53.79 47.05
N SER A 4 -0.09 53.54 45.84
CA SER A 4 -0.97 53.32 44.71
C SER A 4 -1.31 51.85 44.66
N ALA A 5 -2.58 51.48 44.90
CA ALA A 5 -3.10 50.13 44.70
C ALA A 5 -3.20 49.81 43.22
N ALA A 6 -2.61 48.68 42.81
CA ALA A 6 -2.75 48.12 41.45
C ALA A 6 -4.16 47.55 41.26
N PRO A 7 -4.77 47.71 40.06
CA PRO A 7 -6.07 47.11 39.75
C PRO A 7 -5.93 45.61 39.51
N THR A 8 -6.57 44.78 40.30
CA THR A 8 -6.83 43.37 40.05
C THR A 8 -7.96 43.23 39.01
N GLY A 9 -7.60 43.33 37.73
CA GLY A 9 -8.52 43.02 36.64
C GLY A 9 -8.41 41.56 36.29
N GLU A 10 -9.37 40.74 36.67
CA GLU A 10 -9.61 39.44 36.04
C GLU A 10 -9.93 39.69 34.56
N LEU A 11 -9.10 39.11 33.65
CA LEU A 11 -9.40 39.10 32.24
C LEU A 11 -10.65 38.23 32.01
N PRO A 12 -11.64 38.70 31.24
CA PRO A 12 -12.79 37.90 30.94
C PRO A 12 -12.34 36.66 30.17
N ILE A 13 -12.59 35.46 30.72
CA ILE A 13 -12.43 34.20 30.05
C ILE A 13 -13.53 34.16 28.97
N ASP A 14 -13.14 34.39 27.72
CA ASP A 14 -14.02 34.19 26.57
C ASP A 14 -14.32 32.69 26.43
N ARG A 15 -15.46 32.27 26.95
CA ARG A 15 -16.01 30.93 26.75
C ARG A 15 -16.70 30.86 25.40
N THR A 16 -15.95 31.04 24.33
CA THR A 16 -16.44 30.68 23.01
C THR A 16 -16.61 29.17 22.99
N VAL A 17 -17.85 28.69 23.03
CA VAL A 17 -18.19 27.30 22.79
C VAL A 17 -17.85 27.04 21.32
N VAL A 18 -16.64 26.54 21.06
CA VAL A 18 -16.26 26.05 19.73
C VAL A 18 -17.08 24.78 19.52
N THR A 19 -18.18 24.92 18.78
CA THR A 19 -18.87 23.73 18.27
C THR A 19 -17.85 23.00 17.37
N PRO A 20 -17.51 21.72 17.65
CA PRO A 20 -16.61 20.98 16.79
C PRO A 20 -17.11 21.08 15.36
N ALA A 21 -16.27 21.47 14.41
CA ALA A 21 -16.60 21.42 13.02
C ALA A 21 -17.07 20.00 12.68
N ARG A 22 -18.15 19.88 11.93
CA ARG A 22 -18.67 18.56 11.50
C ARG A 22 -17.59 17.92 10.64
N SER A 23 -17.19 16.67 10.95
CA SER A 23 -16.21 15.92 10.16
C SER A 23 -16.66 15.83 8.70
N GLU A 24 -15.77 16.17 7.78
CA GLU A 24 -16.02 16.08 6.34
C GLU A 24 -16.20 14.62 5.93
N ASP A 25 -15.34 13.73 6.44
CA ASP A 25 -15.41 12.28 6.18
C ASP A 25 -16.71 11.66 6.71
N ALA A 26 -17.17 12.06 7.89
CA ALA A 26 -18.42 11.56 8.46
C ALA A 26 -19.66 11.98 7.66
N ALA A 27 -19.56 13.01 6.82
CA ALA A 27 -20.62 13.46 5.93
C ALA A 27 -20.68 12.69 4.60
N VAL A 28 -19.61 11.99 4.24
CA VAL A 28 -19.50 11.17 3.01
C VAL A 28 -19.87 9.72 3.33
N THR A 29 -20.71 9.14 2.49
CA THR A 29 -21.16 7.75 2.62
C THR A 29 -20.51 6.88 1.55
N VAL A 30 -19.94 5.74 1.95
CA VAL A 30 -19.29 4.75 1.07
C VAL A 30 -20.07 3.45 1.09
N ARG A 31 -20.34 2.90 -0.09
CA ARG A 31 -20.94 1.57 -0.26
C ARG A 31 -19.81 0.56 -0.45
N VAL A 32 -19.74 -0.43 0.43
CA VAL A 32 -18.65 -1.41 0.51
C VAL A 32 -19.22 -2.80 0.24
N SER A 33 -18.78 -3.45 -0.83
CA SER A 33 -19.10 -4.87 -1.07
C SER A 33 -18.22 -5.74 -0.17
N ILE A 34 -18.84 -6.55 0.68
CA ILE A 34 -18.16 -7.46 1.62
C ILE A 34 -18.17 -8.92 1.18
N GLY A 35 -18.59 -9.20 -0.04
CA GLY A 35 -18.76 -10.54 -0.59
C GLY A 35 -20.20 -11.01 -0.61
N ASP A 36 -20.47 -12.15 -1.26
CA ASP A 36 -21.76 -12.83 -1.34
C ASP A 36 -22.97 -11.94 -1.73
N GLY A 37 -22.71 -10.83 -2.45
CA GLY A 37 -23.72 -9.86 -2.85
C GLY A 37 -24.14 -8.90 -1.74
N GLU A 38 -23.53 -8.93 -0.58
CA GLU A 38 -23.80 -8.02 0.53
C GLU A 38 -23.04 -6.70 0.36
N VAL A 39 -23.75 -5.59 0.61
CA VAL A 39 -23.21 -4.23 0.54
C VAL A 39 -23.48 -3.49 1.84
N LEU A 40 -22.42 -3.11 2.53
CA LEU A 40 -22.50 -2.23 3.70
C LEU A 40 -22.48 -0.76 3.26
N THR A 41 -23.17 0.08 4.02
CA THR A 41 -23.15 1.54 3.84
C THR A 41 -22.55 2.17 5.09
N LEU A 42 -21.38 2.79 4.94
CA LEU A 42 -20.61 3.34 6.06
C LEU A 42 -20.27 4.81 5.84
N PRO A 43 -20.22 5.64 6.90
CA PRO A 43 -19.50 6.91 6.84
C PRO A 43 -18.03 6.68 6.45
N LEU A 44 -17.46 7.60 5.66
CA LEU A 44 -16.09 7.45 5.14
C LEU A 44 -15.05 7.32 6.27
N ASP A 45 -15.19 8.07 7.38
CA ASP A 45 -14.31 7.95 8.55
C ASP A 45 -14.30 6.53 9.14
N LYS A 46 -15.45 5.86 9.18
CA LYS A 46 -15.59 4.48 9.68
C LYS A 46 -15.02 3.45 8.71
N TYR A 47 -15.16 3.70 7.42
CA TYR A 47 -14.53 2.89 6.38
C TYR A 47 -12.99 3.02 6.43
N LEU A 48 -12.48 4.27 6.48
CA LEU A 48 -11.04 4.53 6.52
C LEU A 48 -10.34 3.91 7.73
N TRP A 49 -10.98 3.95 8.90
CA TRP A 49 -10.45 3.27 10.09
C TRP A 49 -10.20 1.78 9.80
N ARG A 50 -11.15 1.10 9.19
CA ARG A 50 -11.08 -0.33 8.86
C ARG A 50 -10.02 -0.65 7.81
N VAL A 51 -9.87 0.23 6.82
CA VAL A 51 -8.84 0.09 5.79
C VAL A 51 -7.45 0.29 6.40
N VAL A 52 -7.22 1.37 7.14
CA VAL A 52 -5.92 1.65 7.75
C VAL A 52 -5.52 0.56 8.74
N ALA A 53 -6.48 0.05 9.53
CA ALA A 53 -6.26 -1.05 10.46
C ALA A 53 -5.84 -2.36 9.77
N ALA A 54 -6.31 -2.58 8.53
CA ALA A 54 -5.98 -3.77 7.74
C ALA A 54 -4.69 -3.62 6.94
N GLU A 55 -4.42 -2.42 6.41
CA GLU A 55 -3.34 -2.15 5.45
C GLU A 55 -1.99 -1.88 6.11
N MET A 56 -1.97 -1.21 7.26
CA MET A 56 -0.73 -0.75 7.86
C MET A 56 -0.60 -1.23 9.31
N PRO A 57 0.57 -1.70 9.75
CA PRO A 57 0.79 -2.04 11.16
C PRO A 57 0.49 -0.85 12.07
N ALA A 58 -0.45 -1.01 13.00
CA ALA A 58 -0.86 0.04 13.93
C ALA A 58 0.28 0.50 14.88
N SER A 59 1.38 -0.26 14.92
CA SER A 59 2.62 0.11 15.62
C SER A 59 3.43 1.20 14.90
N PHE A 60 3.16 1.48 13.62
CA PHE A 60 3.87 2.49 12.83
C PHE A 60 3.70 3.89 13.43
N GLU A 61 4.59 4.80 13.04
CA GLU A 61 4.55 6.19 13.50
C GLU A 61 3.23 6.88 13.11
N PRO A 62 2.72 7.83 13.93
CA PRO A 62 1.47 8.52 13.64
C PRO A 62 1.43 9.16 12.24
N GLU A 63 2.53 9.77 11.79
CA GLU A 63 2.58 10.43 10.47
C GLU A 63 2.51 9.42 9.32
N ALA A 64 3.02 8.19 9.49
CA ALA A 64 2.85 7.12 8.52
C ALA A 64 1.38 6.66 8.42
N LEU A 65 0.69 6.53 9.56
CA LEU A 65 -0.74 6.20 9.61
C LEU A 65 -1.59 7.31 8.97
N LYS A 66 -1.23 8.59 9.16
CA LYS A 66 -1.86 9.74 8.49
C LYS A 66 -1.65 9.68 6.98
N ALA A 67 -0.43 9.42 6.51
CA ALA A 67 -0.13 9.27 5.09
C ALA A 67 -0.95 8.13 4.46
N GLN A 68 -1.05 6.97 5.14
CA GLN A 68 -1.90 5.86 4.71
C GLN A 68 -3.37 6.25 4.67
N THR A 69 -3.84 7.02 5.64
CA THR A 69 -5.24 7.49 5.68
C THR A 69 -5.55 8.40 4.50
N VAL A 70 -4.66 9.36 4.20
CA VAL A 70 -4.81 10.24 3.04
C VAL A 70 -4.79 9.44 1.73
N ALA A 71 -3.88 8.47 1.59
CA ALA A 71 -3.83 7.60 0.41
C ALA A 71 -5.13 6.79 0.26
N ALA A 72 -5.60 6.13 1.33
CA ALA A 72 -6.82 5.33 1.33
C ALA A 72 -8.07 6.17 1.00
N ARG A 73 -8.19 7.36 1.61
CA ARG A 73 -9.27 8.32 1.31
C ARG A 73 -9.27 8.71 -0.15
N THR A 74 -8.12 9.14 -0.65
CA THR A 74 -7.94 9.58 -2.04
C THR A 74 -8.33 8.48 -3.03
N TYR A 75 -7.83 7.25 -2.79
CA TYR A 75 -8.17 6.08 -3.60
C TYR A 75 -9.68 5.81 -3.59
N THR A 76 -10.32 5.86 -2.42
CA THR A 76 -11.76 5.66 -2.28
C THR A 76 -12.55 6.71 -3.04
N LEU A 77 -12.24 8.00 -2.85
CA LEU A 77 -12.88 9.11 -3.56
C LEU A 77 -12.71 9.00 -5.08
N ALA A 78 -11.53 8.56 -5.56
CA ALA A 78 -11.29 8.33 -6.98
C ALA A 78 -12.12 7.19 -7.57
N LYS A 79 -12.56 6.22 -6.76
CA LYS A 79 -13.42 5.10 -7.18
C LYS A 79 -14.92 5.39 -7.06
N MET A 80 -15.33 6.26 -6.12
CA MET A 80 -16.73 6.60 -5.92
C MET A 80 -17.39 7.12 -7.21
N GLY A 81 -18.61 6.68 -7.45
CA GLY A 81 -19.38 7.03 -8.64
C GLY A 81 -18.94 6.33 -9.94
N ARG A 82 -17.99 5.39 -9.86
CA ARG A 82 -17.58 4.54 -10.99
C ARG A 82 -18.21 3.16 -10.85
N THR A 83 -18.64 2.58 -11.95
CA THR A 83 -19.07 1.17 -11.96
C THR A 83 -17.85 0.28 -12.13
N VAL A 84 -17.62 -0.64 -11.20
CA VAL A 84 -16.57 -1.64 -11.26
C VAL A 84 -17.22 -3.02 -11.44
N GLN A 85 -16.77 -3.79 -12.43
CA GLN A 85 -17.38 -5.07 -12.80
C GLN A 85 -17.44 -6.05 -11.62
N ASN A 86 -16.42 -6.06 -10.75
CA ASN A 86 -16.34 -6.99 -9.62
C ASN A 86 -17.30 -6.62 -8.47
N HIS A 87 -17.77 -5.37 -8.40
CA HIS A 87 -18.72 -4.89 -7.39
C HIS A 87 -19.59 -3.76 -7.96
N PRO A 88 -20.50 -4.08 -8.92
CA PRO A 88 -21.25 -3.08 -9.68
C PRO A 88 -22.20 -2.22 -8.81
N ASP A 89 -22.61 -2.74 -7.65
CA ASP A 89 -23.53 -2.08 -6.73
C ASP A 89 -22.85 -1.35 -5.56
N ALA A 90 -21.50 -1.32 -5.53
CA ALA A 90 -20.71 -0.72 -4.48
C ALA A 90 -19.63 0.20 -5.04
N ASP A 91 -19.18 1.15 -4.22
CA ASP A 91 -18.11 2.08 -4.58
C ASP A 91 -16.74 1.39 -4.47
N VAL A 92 -16.58 0.51 -3.49
CA VAL A 92 -15.38 -0.28 -3.20
C VAL A 92 -15.75 -1.68 -2.72
N CYS A 93 -14.77 -2.58 -2.64
CA CYS A 93 -14.93 -3.91 -2.04
C CYS A 93 -13.79 -4.22 -1.05
N THR A 94 -13.91 -5.35 -0.34
CA THR A 94 -12.92 -5.83 0.64
C THR A 94 -11.88 -6.78 0.03
N ASP A 95 -11.94 -7.06 -1.28
CA ASP A 95 -10.94 -7.88 -1.98
C ASP A 95 -9.68 -7.05 -2.25
N ILE A 96 -8.55 -7.49 -1.69
CA ILE A 96 -7.23 -6.85 -1.83
C ILE A 96 -6.70 -6.86 -3.28
N ASN A 97 -7.21 -7.74 -4.14
CA ASN A 97 -6.84 -7.79 -5.56
C ASN A 97 -7.65 -6.80 -6.41
N CYS A 98 -8.68 -6.20 -5.86
CA CYS A 98 -9.58 -5.27 -6.53
C CYS A 98 -9.52 -3.87 -5.93
N CYS A 99 -9.60 -3.77 -4.59
CA CYS A 99 -9.64 -2.52 -3.85
C CYS A 99 -8.56 -2.46 -2.76
N GLN A 100 -8.94 -2.31 -1.51
CA GLN A 100 -8.04 -2.17 -0.36
C GLN A 100 -8.38 -3.24 0.68
N ALA A 101 -7.40 -3.64 1.49
CA ALA A 101 -7.68 -4.52 2.63
C ALA A 101 -8.66 -3.83 3.59
N TYR A 102 -9.43 -4.65 4.28
CA TYR A 102 -10.49 -4.22 5.18
C TYR A 102 -10.58 -5.19 6.36
N ILE A 103 -10.80 -4.67 7.56
CA ILE A 103 -10.96 -5.48 8.76
C ILE A 103 -12.06 -4.89 9.65
N GLU A 104 -12.90 -5.75 10.22
CA GLU A 104 -13.85 -5.31 11.23
C GLU A 104 -13.18 -5.00 12.57
N PRO A 105 -13.71 -4.03 13.36
CA PRO A 105 -13.11 -3.62 14.61
C PRO A 105 -12.89 -4.76 15.62
N ASP A 106 -13.81 -5.70 15.69
CA ASP A 106 -13.71 -6.83 16.61
C ASP A 106 -12.57 -7.77 16.20
N GLN A 107 -12.41 -8.03 14.90
CA GLN A 107 -11.30 -8.82 14.38
C GLN A 107 -9.96 -8.11 14.57
N ALA A 108 -9.91 -6.79 14.39
CA ALA A 108 -8.71 -6.00 14.67
C ALA A 108 -8.34 -6.09 16.16
N ALA A 109 -9.33 -6.01 17.06
CA ALA A 109 -9.14 -6.14 18.50
C ALA A 109 -8.57 -7.52 18.89
N GLU A 110 -9.11 -8.60 18.30
CA GLU A 110 -8.58 -9.95 18.48
C GLU A 110 -7.10 -10.05 18.04
N ASN A 111 -6.76 -9.49 16.89
CA ASN A 111 -5.40 -9.51 16.36
C ASN A 111 -4.41 -8.69 17.21
N TRP A 112 -4.87 -7.60 17.83
CA TRP A 112 -4.02 -6.69 18.61
C TRP A 112 -3.91 -7.04 20.10
N GLY A 113 -4.85 -7.83 20.63
CA GLY A 113 -4.85 -8.26 22.02
C GLY A 113 -4.74 -7.10 23.01
N GLU A 114 -3.74 -7.10 23.86
CA GLU A 114 -3.52 -6.07 24.88
C GLU A 114 -3.27 -4.67 24.29
N ASN A 115 -2.83 -4.56 23.05
CA ASN A 115 -2.60 -3.29 22.36
C ASN A 115 -3.85 -2.66 21.75
N THR A 116 -5.01 -3.33 21.83
CA THR A 116 -6.26 -2.90 21.16
C THR A 116 -6.60 -1.45 21.45
N GLN A 117 -6.58 -1.01 22.73
CA GLN A 117 -6.93 0.36 23.09
C GLN A 117 -5.98 1.40 22.47
N VAL A 118 -4.68 1.13 22.52
CA VAL A 118 -3.64 2.03 22.01
C VAL A 118 -3.70 2.13 20.49
N TYR A 119 -3.85 1.01 19.79
CA TYR A 119 -3.87 0.97 18.35
C TYR A 119 -5.17 1.54 17.77
N THR A 120 -6.31 1.26 18.39
CA THR A 120 -7.57 1.90 18.06
C THR A 120 -7.49 3.42 18.17
N ALA A 121 -6.92 3.93 19.25
CA ALA A 121 -6.75 5.37 19.45
C ALA A 121 -5.80 6.00 18.42
N LYS A 122 -4.68 5.36 18.09
CA LYS A 122 -3.73 5.85 17.08
C LYS A 122 -4.36 5.95 15.69
N ILE A 123 -5.06 4.91 15.26
CA ILE A 123 -5.72 4.92 13.93
C ILE A 123 -6.85 5.94 13.90
N SER A 124 -7.67 6.02 14.96
CA SER A 124 -8.73 7.02 15.07
C SER A 124 -8.19 8.44 15.02
N ALA A 125 -7.06 8.71 15.67
CA ALA A 125 -6.38 10.00 15.60
C ALA A 125 -5.87 10.29 14.18
N ALA A 126 -5.25 9.32 13.49
CA ALA A 126 -4.77 9.50 12.13
C ALA A 126 -5.91 9.84 11.15
N VAL A 127 -7.09 9.21 11.30
CA VAL A 127 -8.29 9.52 10.49
C VAL A 127 -8.80 10.92 10.81
N ALA A 128 -8.93 11.27 12.09
CA ALA A 128 -9.45 12.57 12.50
C ALA A 128 -8.50 13.74 12.15
N ASP A 129 -7.20 13.58 12.35
CA ASP A 129 -6.18 14.61 12.08
C ASP A 129 -6.04 14.91 10.58
N THR A 130 -6.50 14.01 9.72
CA THR A 130 -6.46 14.15 8.26
C THR A 130 -7.84 14.32 7.63
N ASP A 131 -8.88 14.63 8.44
CA ASP A 131 -10.26 14.74 7.97
C ASP A 131 -10.38 15.61 6.71
N GLY A 132 -11.04 15.10 5.66
CA GLY A 132 -11.23 15.77 4.37
C GLY A 132 -9.97 15.92 3.50
N VAL A 133 -8.77 15.54 3.96
CA VAL A 133 -7.51 15.71 3.21
C VAL A 133 -7.38 14.61 2.15
N ALA A 134 -7.28 15.00 0.87
CA ALA A 134 -7.06 14.11 -0.26
C ALA A 134 -5.95 14.64 -1.17
N ALA A 135 -5.23 13.75 -1.84
CA ALA A 135 -4.24 14.10 -2.86
C ALA A 135 -4.91 14.29 -4.22
N LEU A 136 -4.71 15.46 -4.83
CA LEU A 136 -5.32 15.83 -6.10
C LEU A 136 -4.27 16.06 -7.17
N TYR A 137 -4.63 15.76 -8.42
CA TYR A 137 -3.91 16.18 -9.62
C TYR A 137 -4.93 16.76 -10.61
N ASP A 138 -4.66 17.98 -11.09
CA ASP A 138 -5.59 18.73 -11.93
C ASP A 138 -7.02 18.82 -11.36
N GLY A 139 -7.13 18.99 -10.02
CA GLY A 139 -8.40 19.14 -9.32
C GLY A 139 -9.19 17.84 -9.08
N ALA A 140 -8.67 16.67 -9.50
CA ALA A 140 -9.31 15.38 -9.30
C ALA A 140 -8.48 14.48 -8.34
N PRO A 141 -9.13 13.63 -7.51
CA PRO A 141 -8.43 12.65 -6.71
C PRO A 141 -7.55 11.74 -7.56
N ILE A 142 -6.28 11.57 -7.14
CA ILE A 142 -5.32 10.70 -7.84
C ILE A 142 -5.62 9.21 -7.62
N GLN A 143 -5.02 8.35 -8.44
CA GLN A 143 -4.86 6.93 -8.12
C GLN A 143 -3.79 6.79 -7.02
N ALA A 144 -4.19 6.93 -5.78
CA ALA A 144 -3.30 6.90 -4.63
C ALA A 144 -2.96 5.46 -4.24
N VAL A 145 -2.16 4.80 -5.07
CA VAL A 145 -1.70 3.43 -4.84
C VAL A 145 -0.56 3.37 -3.84
N PHE A 146 -0.48 2.25 -3.13
CA PHE A 146 0.54 1.99 -2.13
C PHE A 146 0.89 0.50 -2.10
N PHE A 147 2.00 0.18 -1.47
CA PHE A 147 2.52 -1.19 -1.33
C PHE A 147 3.38 -1.30 -0.07
N SER A 148 3.73 -2.51 0.33
CA SER A 148 4.38 -2.76 1.61
C SER A 148 5.77 -2.12 1.72
N SER A 149 6.77 -2.58 0.94
CA SER A 149 8.15 -2.09 1.04
C SER A 149 8.88 -2.05 -0.30
N ALA A 150 9.57 -0.95 -0.56
CA ALA A 150 10.44 -0.78 -1.72
C ALA A 150 11.80 -1.45 -1.49
N ALA A 151 12.58 -1.60 -2.56
CA ALA A 151 13.96 -2.06 -2.52
C ALA A 151 14.93 -0.85 -2.66
N GLY A 152 14.77 0.15 -1.78
CA GLY A 152 15.54 1.39 -1.77
C GLY A 152 14.95 2.53 -2.61
N ARG A 153 14.05 2.23 -3.56
CA ARG A 153 13.39 3.21 -4.43
C ARG A 153 12.03 2.68 -4.90
N THR A 154 11.04 3.56 -5.05
CA THR A 154 9.78 3.26 -5.73
C THR A 154 9.96 3.33 -7.25
N VAL A 155 9.01 2.79 -8.02
CA VAL A 155 9.11 2.63 -9.48
C VAL A 155 8.17 3.60 -10.19
N ASP A 156 8.58 4.13 -11.34
CA ASP A 156 7.69 4.89 -12.21
C ASP A 156 6.55 4.00 -12.74
N ALA A 157 5.31 4.52 -12.75
CA ALA A 157 4.14 3.77 -13.22
C ALA A 157 4.32 3.20 -14.63
N VAL A 158 4.99 3.93 -15.52
CA VAL A 158 5.24 3.49 -16.91
C VAL A 158 6.10 2.23 -16.97
N GLU A 159 7.03 2.04 -16.04
CA GLU A 159 7.94 0.88 -16.03
C GLU A 159 7.25 -0.41 -15.55
N VAL A 160 6.09 -0.29 -14.86
CA VAL A 160 5.34 -1.44 -14.34
C VAL A 160 4.05 -1.68 -15.14
N TRP A 161 3.33 -0.60 -15.49
CA TRP A 161 2.01 -0.68 -16.12
C TRP A 161 1.99 -0.27 -17.59
N GLY A 162 3.14 0.20 -18.13
CA GLY A 162 3.28 0.61 -19.53
C GLY A 162 2.67 1.97 -19.86
N ASN A 163 1.99 2.63 -18.92
CA ASN A 163 1.40 3.95 -19.10
C ASN A 163 2.01 4.96 -18.12
N ALA A 164 2.42 6.11 -18.63
CA ALA A 164 2.92 7.20 -17.78
C ALA A 164 1.76 7.83 -16.99
N VAL A 165 1.95 7.94 -15.68
CA VAL A 165 1.04 8.64 -14.78
C VAL A 165 1.85 9.75 -14.11
N PRO A 166 1.59 11.05 -14.39
CA PRO A 166 2.50 12.14 -14.03
C PRO A 166 2.85 12.23 -12.54
N TYR A 167 1.93 11.85 -11.67
CA TYR A 167 2.08 11.87 -10.21
C TYR A 167 2.58 10.56 -9.60
N LEU A 168 2.80 9.50 -10.41
CA LEU A 168 3.34 8.20 -9.96
C LEU A 168 4.76 8.00 -10.50
N SER A 169 5.66 8.91 -10.09
CA SER A 169 7.09 8.84 -10.38
C SER A 169 7.85 8.17 -9.24
N GLY A 170 8.89 7.43 -9.59
CA GLY A 170 9.77 6.77 -8.62
C GLY A 170 10.56 7.76 -7.77
N VAL A 171 10.61 7.51 -6.47
CA VAL A 171 11.35 8.29 -5.47
C VAL A 171 12.17 7.37 -4.57
N ASP A 172 13.23 7.91 -3.97
CA ASP A 172 14.01 7.17 -2.99
C ASP A 172 13.15 6.82 -1.78
N SER A 173 13.33 5.63 -1.26
CA SER A 173 12.55 5.08 -0.14
C SER A 173 13.53 4.51 0.88
N PRO A 174 13.61 5.08 2.10
CA PRO A 174 14.75 4.88 2.99
C PRO A 174 14.65 3.63 3.88
N GLU A 175 13.59 2.84 3.75
CA GLU A 175 13.48 1.57 4.47
C GLU A 175 14.50 0.53 3.98
N GLY A 176 14.82 -0.44 4.84
CA GLY A 176 15.81 -1.46 4.54
C GLY A 176 15.68 -2.69 5.42
N GLU A 177 16.78 -3.17 5.96
CA GLU A 177 16.90 -4.42 6.73
C GLU A 177 16.00 -4.49 7.99
N GLU A 178 15.51 -3.36 8.48
CA GLU A 178 14.54 -3.31 9.59
C GLU A 178 13.14 -3.79 9.19
N VAL A 179 12.87 -3.92 7.87
CA VAL A 179 11.59 -4.43 7.37
C VAL A 179 11.54 -5.95 7.53
N PRO A 180 10.54 -6.52 8.19
CA PRO A 180 10.41 -7.96 8.33
C PRO A 180 10.36 -8.66 6.97
N ASN A 181 11.25 -9.63 6.76
CA ASN A 181 11.42 -10.35 5.50
C ASN A 181 11.71 -9.42 4.31
N TYR A 182 12.50 -8.36 4.52
CA TYR A 182 12.95 -7.46 3.47
C TYR A 182 13.63 -8.22 2.34
N HIS A 183 14.48 -9.17 2.69
CA HIS A 183 14.96 -10.21 1.79
C HIS A 183 14.18 -11.50 2.02
N SER A 184 13.80 -12.15 0.93
CA SER A 184 13.09 -13.42 0.96
C SER A 184 13.56 -14.31 -0.18
N THR A 185 13.40 -15.63 -0.02
CA THR A 185 13.77 -16.61 -1.03
C THR A 185 12.53 -17.45 -1.39
N ALA A 186 12.30 -17.62 -2.70
CA ALA A 186 11.31 -18.54 -3.22
C ALA A 186 12.05 -19.60 -4.07
N SER A 187 11.91 -20.85 -3.70
CA SER A 187 12.50 -21.98 -4.42
C SER A 187 11.39 -22.83 -5.02
N VAL A 188 11.40 -22.98 -6.34
CA VAL A 188 10.39 -23.70 -7.12
C VAL A 188 11.03 -24.94 -7.73
N PRO A 189 10.51 -26.14 -7.50
CA PRO A 189 11.00 -27.36 -8.14
C PRO A 189 11.01 -27.22 -9.67
N VAL A 190 12.06 -27.75 -10.32
CA VAL A 190 12.25 -27.63 -11.78
C VAL A 190 11.02 -27.98 -12.59
N GLU A 191 10.37 -29.09 -12.29
CA GLU A 191 9.20 -29.56 -13.05
C GLU A 191 7.96 -28.69 -12.81
N GLU A 192 7.82 -28.12 -11.63
CA GLU A 192 6.77 -27.15 -11.33
C GLU A 192 7.00 -25.84 -12.08
N PHE A 193 8.25 -25.33 -12.06
CA PHE A 193 8.63 -24.14 -12.82
C PHE A 193 8.33 -24.31 -14.32
N LYS A 194 8.76 -25.42 -14.94
CA LYS A 194 8.45 -25.75 -16.34
C LYS A 194 6.96 -25.71 -16.62
N ARG A 195 6.19 -26.46 -15.86
CA ARG A 195 4.74 -26.57 -16.03
C ARG A 195 4.07 -25.18 -15.94
N THR A 196 4.40 -24.41 -14.91
CA THR A 196 3.80 -23.10 -14.63
C THR A 196 4.18 -22.08 -15.68
N LEU A 197 5.48 -22.00 -16.03
CA LEU A 197 5.94 -21.06 -17.04
C LEU A 197 5.37 -21.38 -18.43
N LEU A 198 5.47 -22.64 -18.89
CA LEU A 198 5.04 -23.04 -20.23
C LEU A 198 3.52 -22.90 -20.44
N ALA A 199 2.73 -22.94 -19.38
CA ALA A 199 1.29 -22.65 -19.45
C ALA A 199 0.99 -21.19 -19.88
N LYS A 200 1.91 -20.26 -19.61
CA LYS A 200 1.77 -18.82 -19.94
C LYS A 200 2.71 -18.36 -21.05
N VAL A 201 3.85 -19.03 -21.20
CA VAL A 201 4.91 -18.71 -22.17
C VAL A 201 5.28 -19.98 -22.95
N PRO A 202 4.37 -20.50 -23.78
CA PRO A 202 4.55 -21.79 -24.46
C PRO A 202 5.70 -21.81 -25.47
N GLN A 203 6.21 -20.65 -25.87
CA GLN A 203 7.35 -20.51 -26.79
C GLN A 203 8.71 -20.60 -26.09
N ALA A 204 8.77 -20.66 -24.75
CA ALA A 204 10.03 -20.82 -24.03
C ALA A 204 10.59 -22.24 -24.22
N ASP A 205 11.86 -22.35 -24.56
CA ASP A 205 12.55 -23.64 -24.65
C ASP A 205 13.24 -23.98 -23.32
N LEU A 206 12.66 -24.90 -22.58
CA LEU A 206 13.19 -25.41 -21.33
C LEU A 206 13.66 -26.88 -21.43
N SER A 207 14.07 -27.31 -22.64
CA SER A 207 14.53 -28.68 -22.89
C SER A 207 15.98 -28.92 -22.40
N GLY A 208 16.79 -27.84 -22.32
CA GLY A 208 18.16 -27.90 -21.81
C GLY A 208 18.27 -27.88 -20.28
N PRO A 209 19.51 -27.94 -19.73
CA PRO A 209 19.72 -27.88 -18.30
C PRO A 209 19.22 -26.57 -17.69
N PRO A 210 18.61 -26.58 -16.48
CA PRO A 210 18.00 -25.43 -15.86
C PRO A 210 18.95 -24.23 -15.68
N SER A 211 20.23 -24.48 -15.44
CA SER A 211 21.27 -23.46 -15.34
C SER A 211 21.44 -22.58 -16.59
N GLY A 212 20.95 -23.06 -17.74
CA GLY A 212 20.99 -22.33 -19.03
C GLY A 212 19.67 -21.67 -19.42
N TRP A 213 18.63 -21.74 -18.62
CA TRP A 213 17.31 -21.20 -18.99
C TRP A 213 17.22 -19.66 -18.94
N PHE A 214 17.97 -19.05 -18.01
CA PHE A 214 17.91 -17.60 -17.80
C PHE A 214 19.02 -16.89 -18.57
N GLY A 215 18.66 -15.90 -19.37
CA GLY A 215 19.55 -15.07 -20.17
C GLY A 215 19.58 -13.62 -19.69
N GLU A 216 19.58 -12.70 -20.66
CA GLU A 216 19.64 -11.27 -20.42
C GLU A 216 18.52 -10.79 -19.49
N THR A 217 18.90 -9.97 -18.51
CA THR A 217 17.97 -9.34 -17.56
C THR A 217 18.06 -7.83 -17.69
N VAL A 218 16.95 -7.18 -18.04
CA VAL A 218 16.79 -5.73 -18.06
C VAL A 218 16.13 -5.29 -16.76
N ARG A 219 16.69 -4.26 -16.12
CA ARG A 219 16.19 -3.73 -14.86
C ARG A 219 15.61 -2.33 -15.03
N ASN A 220 14.61 -2.00 -14.22
CA ASN A 220 14.04 -0.67 -14.10
C ASN A 220 14.88 0.24 -13.20
N SER A 221 14.45 1.50 -13.07
CA SER A 221 15.13 2.54 -12.29
C SER A 221 15.28 2.22 -10.79
N ALA A 222 14.44 1.32 -10.24
CA ALA A 222 14.48 0.85 -8.86
C ALA A 222 15.19 -0.51 -8.69
N GLY A 223 15.86 -1.00 -9.74
CA GLY A 223 16.57 -2.29 -9.72
C GLY A 223 15.70 -3.53 -9.90
N GLY A 224 14.38 -3.36 -10.00
CA GLY A 224 13.44 -4.45 -10.31
C GLY A 224 13.62 -4.98 -11.73
N VAL A 225 13.23 -6.23 -11.96
CA VAL A 225 13.29 -6.87 -13.27
C VAL A 225 12.17 -6.33 -14.16
N SER A 226 12.51 -5.55 -15.20
CA SER A 226 11.57 -5.16 -16.26
C SER A 226 11.28 -6.34 -17.17
N SER A 227 12.34 -7.02 -17.62
CA SER A 227 12.23 -8.25 -18.39
C SER A 227 13.44 -9.14 -18.16
N VAL A 228 13.27 -10.43 -18.32
CA VAL A 228 14.33 -11.43 -18.33
C VAL A 228 14.04 -12.45 -19.44
N THR A 229 15.08 -12.85 -20.15
CA THR A 229 14.96 -13.94 -21.13
C THR A 229 14.90 -15.28 -20.40
N VAL A 230 13.86 -16.09 -20.66
CA VAL A 230 13.71 -17.43 -20.09
C VAL A 230 13.44 -18.40 -21.24
N GLY A 231 14.33 -19.36 -21.43
CA GLY A 231 14.23 -20.31 -22.58
C GLY A 231 14.12 -19.60 -23.93
N GLY A 232 14.85 -18.50 -24.13
CA GLY A 232 14.79 -17.70 -25.36
C GLY A 232 13.60 -16.74 -25.47
N ALA A 233 12.61 -16.81 -24.60
CA ALA A 233 11.45 -15.92 -24.57
C ALA A 233 11.62 -14.80 -23.55
N ALA A 234 11.23 -13.55 -23.93
CA ALA A 234 11.22 -12.42 -23.00
C ALA A 234 10.00 -12.51 -22.06
N VAL A 235 10.24 -12.46 -20.75
CA VAL A 235 9.21 -12.53 -19.71
C VAL A 235 9.39 -11.32 -18.78
N THR A 236 8.31 -10.63 -18.42
CA THR A 236 8.40 -9.49 -17.49
C THR A 236 8.59 -9.96 -16.05
N GLY A 237 9.29 -9.16 -15.24
CA GLY A 237 9.43 -9.43 -13.81
C GLY A 237 8.08 -9.48 -13.08
N SER A 238 7.11 -8.66 -13.48
CA SER A 238 5.75 -8.70 -12.96
C SER A 238 5.03 -10.01 -13.27
N ALA A 239 5.22 -10.56 -14.49
CA ALA A 239 4.65 -11.86 -14.85
C ALA A 239 5.26 -13.00 -14.03
N LEU A 240 6.59 -12.99 -13.82
CA LEU A 240 7.23 -13.99 -12.96
C LEU A 240 6.80 -13.83 -11.49
N ARG A 241 6.66 -12.57 -11.01
CA ARG A 241 6.13 -12.31 -9.68
C ARG A 241 4.74 -12.91 -9.50
N GLU A 242 3.85 -12.73 -10.46
CA GLU A 242 2.49 -13.28 -10.42
C GLU A 242 2.50 -14.81 -10.48
N LEU A 243 3.22 -15.39 -11.45
CA LEU A 243 3.27 -16.84 -11.69
C LEU A 243 3.81 -17.64 -10.50
N PHE A 244 4.81 -17.09 -9.81
CA PHE A 244 5.50 -17.77 -8.71
C PHE A 244 5.24 -17.14 -7.35
N SER A 245 4.24 -16.25 -7.23
CA SER A 245 3.84 -15.59 -5.99
C SER A 245 5.01 -14.90 -5.28
N LEU A 246 5.93 -14.29 -6.06
CA LEU A 246 7.07 -13.58 -5.50
C LEU A 246 6.60 -12.29 -4.80
N ARG A 247 7.27 -11.92 -3.73
CA ARG A 247 6.91 -10.73 -2.95
C ARG A 247 7.03 -9.44 -3.79
N SER A 248 8.05 -9.35 -4.65
CA SER A 248 8.24 -8.21 -5.56
C SER A 248 8.83 -8.66 -6.90
N ALA A 249 8.94 -7.73 -7.86
CA ALA A 249 9.69 -7.94 -9.09
C ALA A 249 11.20 -7.58 -8.94
N ASN A 250 11.64 -7.16 -7.75
CA ASN A 250 13.05 -6.94 -7.47
C ASN A 250 13.68 -8.26 -6.98
N PHE A 251 14.20 -9.03 -7.92
CA PHE A 251 14.80 -10.33 -7.63
C PHE A 251 16.05 -10.61 -8.46
N THR A 252 16.86 -11.54 -7.97
CA THR A 252 17.83 -12.32 -8.75
C THR A 252 17.34 -13.75 -8.83
N VAL A 253 17.76 -14.48 -9.86
CA VAL A 253 17.35 -15.88 -10.08
C VAL A 253 18.56 -16.75 -10.37
N THR A 254 18.57 -17.95 -9.78
CA THR A 254 19.51 -19.04 -10.07
C THR A 254 18.72 -20.31 -10.31
N ALA A 255 19.29 -21.24 -11.07
CA ALA A 255 18.67 -22.53 -11.29
C ALA A 255 19.73 -23.64 -11.29
N ASP A 256 19.38 -24.78 -10.73
CA ASP A 256 20.13 -26.03 -10.75
C ASP A 256 19.19 -27.20 -11.15
N GLU A 257 19.72 -28.42 -11.11
CA GLU A 257 18.94 -29.63 -11.50
C GLU A 257 17.72 -29.90 -10.62
N SER A 258 17.63 -29.27 -9.45
CA SER A 258 16.55 -29.49 -8.47
C SER A 258 15.50 -28.38 -8.45
N ALA A 259 15.92 -27.12 -8.55
CA ALA A 259 15.05 -25.96 -8.35
C ALA A 259 15.50 -24.72 -9.10
N VAL A 260 14.52 -23.85 -9.35
CA VAL A 260 14.71 -22.43 -9.68
C VAL A 260 14.53 -21.61 -8.41
N THR A 261 15.53 -20.86 -8.03
CA THR A 261 15.54 -20.08 -6.78
C THR A 261 15.59 -18.59 -7.06
N PHE A 262 14.59 -17.88 -6.55
CA PHE A 262 14.50 -16.43 -6.59
C PHE A 262 14.92 -15.83 -5.25
N SER A 263 15.89 -14.91 -5.27
CA SER A 263 16.23 -14.06 -4.11
C SER A 263 15.56 -12.71 -4.32
N VAL A 264 14.60 -12.37 -3.48
CA VAL A 264 13.67 -11.25 -3.66
C VAL A 264 13.91 -10.18 -2.60
N THR A 265 13.89 -8.90 -2.98
CA THR A 265 13.97 -7.75 -2.06
C THR A 265 12.70 -6.92 -2.13
N GLY A 266 12.17 -6.50 -0.96
CA GLY A 266 10.94 -5.72 -0.84
C GLY A 266 9.66 -6.52 -1.03
N TYR A 267 8.51 -5.82 -0.98
CA TYR A 267 7.19 -6.44 -1.09
C TYR A 267 6.15 -5.51 -1.71
N GLY A 268 5.61 -5.91 -2.84
CA GLY A 268 4.55 -5.22 -3.57
C GLY A 268 4.94 -4.91 -5.02
N HIS A 269 4.10 -4.09 -5.67
CA HIS A 269 4.28 -3.71 -7.08
C HIS A 269 5.29 -2.58 -7.30
N GLY A 270 5.68 -1.89 -6.23
CA GLY A 270 6.72 -0.86 -6.26
C GLY A 270 6.27 0.55 -6.67
N VAL A 271 5.02 0.77 -7.10
CA VAL A 271 4.53 2.07 -7.57
C VAL A 271 3.78 2.82 -6.47
N GLY A 272 3.98 4.13 -6.35
CA GLY A 272 3.31 4.98 -5.37
C GLY A 272 3.96 4.93 -3.98
N MET A 273 3.17 4.96 -2.90
CA MET A 273 3.69 5.05 -1.54
C MET A 273 4.15 3.68 -1.01
N SER A 274 5.41 3.60 -0.56
CA SER A 274 5.87 2.49 0.28
C SER A 274 5.40 2.70 1.72
N GLN A 275 4.71 1.73 2.31
CA GLN A 275 4.21 1.80 3.68
C GLN A 275 5.36 1.84 4.70
N TYR A 276 6.35 0.95 4.55
CA TYR A 276 7.55 0.98 5.38
C TYR A 276 8.43 2.21 5.11
N GLY A 277 8.48 2.70 3.86
CA GLY A 277 9.14 3.95 3.50
C GLY A 277 8.50 5.15 4.20
N ALA A 278 7.17 5.24 4.20
CA ALA A 278 6.45 6.27 4.96
C ALA A 278 6.77 6.21 6.46
N ASN A 279 6.83 4.99 7.04
CA ASN A 279 7.19 4.82 8.45
C ASN A 279 8.66 5.22 8.73
N ALA A 280 9.59 4.87 7.85
CA ALA A 280 11.00 5.27 7.98
C ALA A 280 11.16 6.79 7.90
N LEU A 281 10.45 7.46 6.98
CA LEU A 281 10.42 8.92 6.88
C LEU A 281 9.79 9.58 8.12
N ALA A 282 8.70 9.04 8.64
CA ALA A 282 8.06 9.53 9.86
C ALA A 282 8.99 9.44 11.08
N ARG A 283 9.77 8.35 11.22
CA ARG A 283 10.83 8.24 12.24
C ARG A 283 11.94 9.28 12.10
N GLN A 284 12.15 9.81 10.91
CA GLN A 284 13.08 10.91 10.64
C GLN A 284 12.44 12.29 10.87
N GLY A 285 11.20 12.35 11.38
CA GLY A 285 10.46 13.58 11.66
C GLY A 285 9.80 14.22 10.44
N LYS A 286 9.59 13.47 9.36
CA LYS A 286 8.78 13.93 8.22
C LYS A 286 7.28 13.79 8.55
N THR A 287 6.51 14.73 8.04
CA THR A 287 5.04 14.81 8.17
C THR A 287 4.38 14.60 6.82
#